data_a65cec0b3a8a9144dffa3bffb0c2cc56
#
_entry.id   a65cec0b3a8a9144dffa3bffb0c2cc56
#
_cell.length_a   1.000
_cell.length_b   1.000
_cell.length_c   1.000
_cell.angle_alpha   90.00
_cell.angle_beta   90.00
_cell.angle_gamma   90.00
#
_symmetry.space_group_name_H-M   'P 1'
#
loop_
_entity.id
_entity.type
_entity.pdbx_description
1 polymer ?
#
loop_
_entity_poly.entity_id
_entity_poly.type
_entity_poly.pdbx_seq_one_letter_code
_entity_poly.pdbx_strand_id
1 'polypeptide(L)' 'MSWTVWVGGSEINWQHYTHKIDAERIAEFWREVKGYDDVVVEEVSK' A
#
# COMPACT_ATOMS: atom_id res chain seq x y z
N MET A 1 -0.93 -14.35 5.75
CA MET A 1 -1.66 -13.13 5.37
C MET A 1 -0.68 -12.01 5.10
N SER A 2 -0.95 -11.25 4.08
CA SER A 2 -0.07 -10.15 3.72
C SER A 2 -0.90 -8.99 3.19
N TRP A 3 -0.24 -7.87 2.95
CA TRP A 3 -0.89 -6.63 2.55
C TRP A 3 -0.12 -6.00 1.41
N THR A 4 -0.83 -5.32 0.53
CA THR A 4 -0.19 -4.61 -0.57
C THR A 4 -0.78 -3.22 -0.68
N VAL A 5 -0.07 -2.34 -1.39
CA VAL A 5 -0.48 -0.96 -1.57
C VAL A 5 -0.62 -0.66 -3.05
N TRP A 6 -1.74 -0.06 -3.41
CA TRP A 6 -2.03 0.35 -4.78
C TRP A 6 -2.03 1.86 -4.86
N VAL A 7 -1.34 2.39 -5.85
CA VAL A 7 -1.27 3.83 -6.08
C VAL A 7 -1.65 4.08 -7.54
N GLY A 8 -2.71 4.84 -7.72
CA GLY A 8 -3.18 5.14 -9.07
C GLY A 8 -3.56 3.93 -9.88
N GLY A 9 -4.01 2.88 -9.21
CA GLY A 9 -4.42 1.66 -9.88
C GLY A 9 -3.29 0.68 -10.15
N SER A 10 -2.08 1.00 -9.71
CA SER A 10 -0.94 0.12 -9.90
C SER A 10 -0.36 -0.30 -8.56
N GLU A 11 0.00 -1.57 -8.46
CA GLU A 11 0.66 -2.07 -7.27
C GLU A 11 2.08 -1.54 -7.27
N ILE A 12 2.46 -0.83 -6.20
CA ILE A 12 3.73 -0.13 -6.18
C ILE A 12 4.87 -0.98 -5.68
N ASN A 13 4.55 -2.08 -5.01
CA ASN A 13 5.58 -2.95 -4.46
C ASN A 13 5.37 -4.36 -4.92
N TRP A 14 6.48 -5.02 -5.23
CA TRP A 14 6.48 -6.43 -5.60
C TRP A 14 6.46 -7.30 -4.38
N GLN A 15 6.87 -6.74 -3.23
CA GLN A 15 6.84 -7.43 -1.95
C GLN A 15 5.59 -7.02 -1.20
N HIS A 16 4.96 -8.00 -0.59
CA HIS A 16 3.81 -7.73 0.26
C HIS A 16 4.29 -7.56 1.69
N TYR A 17 3.52 -6.78 2.45
CA TYR A 17 3.86 -6.51 3.84
C TYR A 17 3.18 -7.52 4.73
N THR A 18 3.90 -8.01 5.73
CA THR A 18 3.35 -8.98 6.67
C THR A 18 2.33 -8.34 7.59
N HIS A 19 2.56 -7.08 7.95
CA HIS A 19 1.70 -6.38 8.88
C HIS A 19 0.96 -5.25 8.19
N LYS A 20 -0.31 -5.10 8.54
CA LYS A 20 -1.14 -4.04 7.97
C LYS A 20 -0.57 -2.66 8.24
N ILE A 21 -0.01 -2.48 9.45
CA ILE A 21 0.53 -1.18 9.84
C ILE A 21 1.64 -0.73 8.89
N ASP A 22 2.44 -1.68 8.43
CA ASP A 22 3.52 -1.34 7.51
C ASP A 22 2.96 -0.88 6.16
N ALA A 23 1.95 -1.58 5.66
CA ALA A 23 1.31 -1.18 4.42
C ALA A 23 0.66 0.19 4.55
N GLU A 24 0.05 0.44 5.70
CA GLU A 24 -0.59 1.73 5.93
C GLU A 24 0.40 2.87 5.99
N ARG A 25 1.58 2.62 6.54
CA ARG A 25 2.64 3.62 6.58
C ARG A 25 3.12 3.97 5.18
N ILE A 26 3.25 2.98 4.34
CA ILE A 26 3.65 3.19 2.95
C ILE A 26 2.56 3.96 2.21
N ALA A 27 1.30 3.60 2.44
CA ALA A 27 0.19 4.30 1.81
C ALA A 27 0.17 5.77 2.24
N GLU A 28 0.41 6.02 3.51
CA GLU A 28 0.43 7.39 4.01
C GLU A 28 1.57 8.19 3.38
N PHE A 29 2.72 7.56 3.21
CA PHE A 29 3.84 8.21 2.54
C PHE A 29 3.46 8.68 1.14
N TRP A 30 2.81 7.81 0.38
CA TRP A 30 2.42 8.16 -0.98
C TRP A 30 1.38 9.28 -1.00
N ARG A 31 0.47 9.29 -0.02
CA ARG A 31 -0.52 10.36 0.06
C ARG A 31 0.11 11.69 0.47
N GLU A 32 0.93 11.66 1.52
CA GLU A 32 1.43 12.90 2.13
C GLU A 32 2.62 13.47 1.38
N VAL A 33 3.54 12.62 0.98
CA VAL A 33 4.79 13.07 0.38
C VAL A 33 4.68 13.18 -1.12
N LYS A 34 4.09 12.18 -1.76
CA LYS A 34 3.97 12.16 -3.21
C LYS A 34 2.71 12.84 -3.72
N GLY A 35 1.74 13.04 -2.85
CA GLY A 35 0.54 13.79 -3.22
C GLY A 35 -0.51 12.99 -3.98
N TYR A 36 -0.42 11.68 -3.99
CA TYR A 36 -1.44 10.86 -4.62
C TYR A 36 -2.64 10.74 -3.69
N ASP A 37 -3.83 10.80 -4.25
CA ASP A 37 -5.05 10.61 -3.46
C ASP A 37 -5.71 9.27 -3.76
N ASP A 38 -5.21 8.54 -4.73
CA ASP A 38 -5.74 7.23 -5.11
C ASP A 38 -4.83 6.14 -4.58
N VAL A 39 -4.77 6.03 -3.25
CA VAL A 39 -3.91 5.09 -2.56
C VAL A 39 -4.78 4.13 -1.77
N VAL A 40 -4.62 2.83 -2.00
CA VAL A 40 -5.44 1.80 -1.38
C VAL A 40 -4.55 0.73 -0.77
N VAL A 41 -4.91 0.31 0.45
CA VAL A 41 -4.26 -0.82 1.11
C VAL A 41 -5.19 -2.01 1.00
N GLU A 42 -4.68 -3.12 0.50
CA GLU A 42 -5.49 -4.31 0.27
C GLU A 42 -4.86 -5.52 0.93
N GLU A 43 -5.69 -6.35 1.53
CA GLU A 43 -5.23 -7.60 2.11
C GLU A 43 -5.09 -8.65 1.01
N VAL A 44 -3.97 -9.32 1.01
CA VAL A 44 -3.67 -10.37 0.04
C VAL A 44 -3.78 -11.72 0.74
N SER A 45 -4.69 -12.52 0.27
CA SER A 45 -4.92 -13.85 0.81
C SER A 45 -4.10 -14.86 0.04
N LYS A 46 -3.48 -15.74 0.77
CA LYS A 46 -2.75 -16.79 0.10
C LYS A 46 -2.94 -18.11 0.78
#